data_a65e6b8e13230b9abfffc0b574a460b8
#
_entry.id   a65e6b8e13230b9abfffc0b574a460b8
#
_cell.length_a   1.000
_cell.length_b   1.000
_cell.length_c   1.000
_cell.angle_alpha   90.00
_cell.angle_beta   90.00
_cell.angle_gamma   90.00
#
_symmetry.space_group_name_H-M   'P 1'
#
loop_
_entity.id
_entity.type
_entity.pdbx_description
1 polymer ?
#
loop_
_entity_poly.entity_id
_entity_poly.type
_entity_poly.pdbx_seq_one_letter_code
_entity_poly.pdbx_strand_id
1 'polypeptide(L)'
;MNRDGCRVLYLDGYTVPDPKVGVPSSDAIGYGITASAAIRDGLRALGLDVIRPRVDASPTPLGGAEERLSWILSSYRSVLRALIEDPPDVIFSFHIFSTFPVEIRRMLLDLGMSVPIVGYTHGSHWDPTDTFRSQTYPGMEVLDLANLHVLDRVLLVSEYMRTTLRDTIGGFNTAMAEHVDAHAAVVGLPLDVDRIDACRTGRRFPRTTVVFNHAPVSSKNPELFARVMARVLPHHEVAVLITRDFAPWQPGGEAIAELAERFPEQVVLGRDMPLNEYFEALWAADLQVSTATHESLGVSTLEAMYTGNCCVLPRVGSYPEVCDGHPDVLYEPGEGPLEERLRYFLEHPDRRRAVASELQRMTARYHPHVVVRKIFEQVLDVAPGGP
;
A
#
# COMPACT_ATOMS: atom_id res chain seq x y z
N MET A 1 -1.32 31.57 -15.76
CA MET A 1 -2.15 31.62 -14.55
C MET A 1 -1.27 31.49 -13.33
N ASN A 2 -1.54 32.24 -12.26
CA ASN A 2 -0.84 32.04 -10.99
C ASN A 2 -1.09 30.60 -10.55
N ARG A 3 -0.05 29.84 -10.23
CA ARG A 3 -0.13 28.46 -9.72
C ARG A 3 -0.83 28.38 -8.35
N ASP A 4 -0.99 29.55 -7.70
CA ASP A 4 -1.66 29.71 -6.41
C ASP A 4 -3.18 29.71 -6.65
N GLY A 5 -3.87 28.60 -6.28
CA GLY A 5 -5.32 28.52 -6.28
C GLY A 5 -5.97 27.44 -7.15
N CYS A 6 -5.22 26.50 -7.75
CA CYS A 6 -5.86 25.34 -8.37
C CYS A 6 -6.65 24.55 -7.33
N ARG A 7 -7.95 24.45 -7.57
CA ARG A 7 -8.89 23.79 -6.64
C ARG A 7 -9.03 22.31 -6.96
N VAL A 8 -8.76 21.46 -5.98
CA VAL A 8 -8.80 20.00 -6.10
C VAL A 8 -9.90 19.44 -5.21
N LEU A 9 -10.91 18.80 -5.81
CA LEU A 9 -11.87 18.00 -5.08
C LEU A 9 -11.23 16.64 -4.76
N TYR A 10 -10.84 16.45 -3.50
CA TYR A 10 -10.13 15.26 -3.04
C TYR A 10 -11.09 14.22 -2.48
N LEU A 11 -11.15 13.06 -3.15
CA LEU A 11 -11.96 11.92 -2.75
C LEU A 11 -11.06 10.89 -2.06
N ASP A 12 -11.15 10.82 -0.74
CA ASP A 12 -10.28 9.96 0.08
C ASP A 12 -10.45 8.46 -0.19
N GLY A 13 -11.56 8.04 -0.78
CA GLY A 13 -11.87 6.63 -0.98
C GLY A 13 -12.19 5.85 0.32
N TYR A 14 -11.71 6.35 1.44
CA TYR A 14 -12.05 5.90 2.78
C TYR A 14 -12.79 7.03 3.48
N THR A 15 -14.06 6.85 3.75
CA THR A 15 -14.77 7.75 4.66
C THR A 15 -14.08 7.62 6.01
N VAL A 16 -13.43 8.69 6.47
CA VAL A 16 -12.99 8.75 7.86
C VAL A 16 -14.25 8.71 8.68
N PRO A 17 -14.50 7.68 9.49
CA PRO A 17 -15.63 7.66 10.40
C PRO A 17 -15.56 8.93 11.27
N ASP A 18 -16.69 9.56 11.54
CA ASP A 18 -16.77 10.62 12.54
C ASP A 18 -16.13 10.09 13.83
N PRO A 19 -15.14 10.78 14.42
CA PRO A 19 -14.53 10.35 15.69
C PRO A 19 -15.55 10.13 16.82
N LYS A 20 -16.79 10.58 16.66
CA LYS A 20 -17.88 10.35 17.61
C LYS A 20 -18.63 9.03 17.43
N VAL A 21 -18.42 8.32 16.32
CA VAL A 21 -19.10 7.05 16.02
C VAL A 21 -18.08 5.92 16.00
N GLY A 22 -17.51 5.59 17.18
CA GLY A 22 -16.73 4.39 17.40
C GLY A 22 -15.69 4.06 16.31
N VAL A 23 -14.71 4.93 16.16
CA VAL A 23 -13.51 4.65 15.33
C VAL A 23 -12.87 3.38 15.87
N PRO A 24 -12.48 2.40 15.02
CA PRO A 24 -11.43 1.48 15.39
C PRO A 24 -10.28 2.32 15.95
N SER A 25 -9.69 1.90 17.06
CA SER A 25 -8.62 2.65 17.73
C SER A 25 -7.65 3.21 16.68
N SER A 26 -7.02 4.36 16.94
CA SER A 26 -6.01 4.97 16.07
C SER A 26 -4.95 3.97 15.58
N ASP A 27 -4.82 2.86 16.26
CA ASP A 27 -3.91 1.75 16.02
C ASP A 27 -4.36 0.80 14.89
N ALA A 28 -5.65 0.85 14.49
CA ALA A 28 -6.21 0.08 13.39
C ALA A 28 -6.26 0.86 12.07
N ILE A 29 -5.70 2.08 12.01
CA ILE A 29 -5.68 2.90 10.79
C ILE A 29 -4.70 2.26 9.79
N GLY A 30 -5.25 1.64 8.76
CA GLY A 30 -4.46 1.04 7.69
C GLY A 30 -3.64 2.09 6.92
N TYR A 31 -2.52 1.66 6.34
CA TYR A 31 -1.62 2.50 5.53
C TYR A 31 -2.34 3.34 4.46
N GLY A 32 -3.45 2.87 3.91
CA GLY A 32 -4.23 3.61 2.92
C GLY A 32 -4.79 4.92 3.47
N ILE A 33 -5.18 4.97 4.74
CA ILE A 33 -5.70 6.20 5.38
C ILE A 33 -4.55 7.18 5.63
N THR A 34 -3.42 6.70 6.15
CA THR A 34 -2.24 7.54 6.40
C THR A 34 -1.65 8.09 5.12
N ALA A 35 -1.54 7.27 4.07
CA ALA A 35 -1.06 7.70 2.75
C ALA A 35 -2.00 8.71 2.10
N SER A 36 -3.33 8.50 2.16
CA SER A 36 -4.30 9.47 1.64
C SER A 36 -4.19 10.81 2.36
N ALA A 37 -4.07 10.79 3.68
CA ALA A 37 -3.88 12.01 4.47
C ALA A 37 -2.58 12.73 4.11
N ALA A 38 -1.47 12.00 4.00
CA ALA A 38 -0.17 12.55 3.63
C ALA A 38 -0.19 13.20 2.23
N ILE A 39 -0.84 12.56 1.25
CA ILE A 39 -0.99 13.13 -0.10
C ILE A 39 -1.85 14.40 -0.03
N ARG A 40 -3.01 14.35 0.57
CA ARG A 40 -3.93 15.50 0.68
C ARG A 40 -3.26 16.70 1.35
N ASP A 41 -2.65 16.49 2.50
CA ASP A 41 -2.07 17.56 3.29
C ASP A 41 -0.78 18.08 2.65
N GLY A 42 -0.02 17.22 1.97
CA GLY A 42 1.12 17.61 1.17
C GLY A 42 0.74 18.43 -0.06
N LEU A 43 -0.36 18.11 -0.76
CA LEU A 43 -0.88 18.93 -1.87
C LEU A 43 -1.29 20.34 -1.38
N ARG A 44 -1.92 20.44 -0.21
CA ARG A 44 -2.21 21.74 0.43
C ARG A 44 -0.95 22.52 0.76
N ALA A 45 0.05 21.86 1.31
CA ALA A 45 1.34 22.50 1.64
C ALA A 45 2.09 23.00 0.40
N LEU A 46 1.82 22.41 -0.78
CA LEU A 46 2.34 22.87 -2.07
C LEU A 46 1.47 23.97 -2.73
N GLY A 47 0.43 24.47 -2.06
CA GLY A 47 -0.37 25.61 -2.48
C GLY A 47 -1.66 25.29 -3.24
N LEU A 48 -2.10 24.02 -3.30
CA LEU A 48 -3.40 23.69 -3.89
C LEU A 48 -4.54 23.95 -2.89
N ASP A 49 -5.68 24.43 -3.39
CA ASP A 49 -6.93 24.52 -2.63
C ASP A 49 -7.62 23.15 -2.62
N VAL A 50 -7.26 22.30 -1.64
CA VAL A 50 -7.78 20.93 -1.57
C VAL A 50 -9.04 20.88 -0.70
N ILE A 51 -10.18 20.70 -1.35
CA ILE A 51 -11.49 20.55 -0.73
C ILE A 51 -11.91 19.08 -0.64
N ARG A 52 -12.74 18.74 0.34
CA ARG A 52 -13.31 17.39 0.52
C ARG A 52 -14.82 17.46 0.43
N PRO A 53 -15.50 16.51 -0.22
CA PRO A 53 -16.94 16.46 -0.19
C PRO A 53 -17.41 16.20 1.26
N ARG A 54 -18.49 16.87 1.66
CA ARG A 54 -19.12 16.61 2.96
C ARG A 54 -19.98 15.35 2.84
N VAL A 55 -19.55 14.27 3.45
CA VAL A 55 -20.30 13.01 3.50
C VAL A 55 -21.12 13.00 4.78
N ASP A 56 -22.46 13.04 4.64
CA ASP A 56 -23.39 13.13 5.76
C ASP A 56 -23.65 11.77 6.45
N ALA A 57 -23.13 10.69 5.95
CA ALA A 57 -23.31 9.36 6.51
C ALA A 57 -21.96 8.66 6.69
N SER A 58 -21.76 8.14 7.89
CA SER A 58 -20.73 7.16 8.15
C SER A 58 -21.32 5.79 7.93
N PRO A 59 -20.88 5.04 6.97
CA PRO A 59 -21.03 3.61 7.06
C PRO A 59 -19.67 2.94 6.99
N THR A 60 -19.54 1.89 7.76
CA THR A 60 -18.48 0.93 7.58
C THR A 60 -18.70 0.28 6.21
N PRO A 61 -17.69 0.30 5.30
CA PRO A 61 -17.78 -0.38 4.00
C PRO A 61 -18.01 -1.90 4.11
N LEU A 62 -17.98 -2.42 5.33
CA LEU A 62 -18.13 -3.82 5.70
C LEU A 62 -19.52 -4.16 6.24
N GLY A 63 -20.45 -3.19 6.23
CA GLY A 63 -21.86 -3.43 6.56
C GLY A 63 -22.59 -4.27 5.51
N GLY A 64 -23.86 -4.57 5.78
CA GLY A 64 -24.72 -5.27 4.84
C GLY A 64 -24.97 -4.50 3.53
N ALA A 65 -25.67 -5.12 2.59
CA ALA A 65 -25.94 -4.54 1.27
C ALA A 65 -26.63 -3.16 1.34
N GLU A 66 -27.54 -2.97 2.31
CA GLU A 66 -28.27 -1.72 2.52
C GLU A 66 -27.33 -0.58 2.98
N GLU A 67 -26.42 -0.86 3.91
CA GLU A 67 -25.44 0.09 4.42
C GLU A 67 -24.45 0.48 3.31
N ARG A 68 -23.99 -0.47 2.53
CA ARG A 68 -23.15 -0.22 1.37
C ARG A 68 -23.83 0.65 0.33
N LEU A 69 -25.09 0.37 0.00
CA LEU A 69 -25.87 1.18 -0.94
C LEU A 69 -26.08 2.58 -0.41
N SER A 70 -26.45 2.74 0.86
CA SER A 70 -26.61 4.04 1.51
C SER A 70 -25.33 4.87 1.47
N TRP A 71 -24.18 4.23 1.72
CA TRP A 71 -22.88 4.88 1.63
C TRP A 71 -22.56 5.34 0.21
N ILE A 72 -22.73 4.49 -0.80
CA ILE A 72 -22.51 4.83 -2.20
C ILE A 72 -23.36 6.04 -2.60
N LEU A 73 -24.66 6.01 -2.29
CA LEU A 73 -25.57 7.10 -2.63
C LEU A 73 -25.21 8.41 -1.91
N SER A 74 -24.82 8.34 -0.63
CA SER A 74 -24.38 9.52 0.13
C SER A 74 -23.09 10.11 -0.45
N SER A 75 -22.13 9.26 -0.84
CA SER A 75 -20.88 9.69 -1.45
C SER A 75 -21.10 10.40 -2.79
N TYR A 76 -21.94 9.86 -3.67
CA TYR A 76 -22.26 10.50 -4.94
C TYR A 76 -23.02 11.81 -4.78
N ARG A 77 -23.99 11.88 -3.85
CA ARG A 77 -24.69 13.14 -3.54
C ARG A 77 -23.74 14.22 -3.07
N SER A 78 -22.75 13.86 -2.28
CA SER A 78 -21.75 14.78 -1.75
C SER A 78 -20.81 15.29 -2.85
N VAL A 79 -20.39 14.42 -3.77
CA VAL A 79 -19.61 14.79 -4.95
C VAL A 79 -20.44 15.72 -5.85
N LEU A 80 -21.68 15.36 -6.19
CA LEU A 80 -22.58 16.16 -7.03
C LEU A 80 -22.81 17.55 -6.44
N ARG A 81 -23.04 17.64 -5.12
CA ARG A 81 -23.18 18.93 -4.42
C ARG A 81 -21.91 19.77 -4.56
N ALA A 82 -20.73 19.20 -4.34
CA ALA A 82 -19.46 19.92 -4.49
C ALA A 82 -19.27 20.43 -5.92
N LEU A 83 -19.59 19.63 -6.93
CA LEU A 83 -19.51 20.04 -8.34
C LEU A 83 -20.43 21.23 -8.69
N ILE A 84 -21.62 21.31 -8.05
CA ILE A 84 -22.59 22.38 -8.32
C ILE A 84 -22.29 23.66 -7.51
N GLU A 85 -21.98 23.50 -6.24
CA GLU A 85 -21.83 24.63 -5.29
C GLU A 85 -20.45 25.30 -5.38
N ASP A 86 -19.40 24.49 -5.65
CA ASP A 86 -18.01 24.95 -5.63
C ASP A 86 -17.15 24.15 -6.63
N PRO A 87 -17.32 24.37 -7.94
CA PRO A 87 -16.68 23.59 -8.99
C PRO A 87 -15.16 23.53 -8.83
N PRO A 88 -14.55 22.30 -8.83
CA PRO A 88 -13.10 22.16 -8.80
C PRO A 88 -12.48 22.30 -10.18
N ASP A 89 -11.16 22.61 -10.23
CA ASP A 89 -10.34 22.54 -11.43
C ASP A 89 -9.92 21.11 -11.75
N VAL A 90 -9.75 20.26 -10.70
CA VAL A 90 -9.36 18.85 -10.82
C VAL A 90 -10.10 18.02 -9.78
N ILE A 91 -10.50 16.81 -10.13
CA ILE A 91 -10.96 15.79 -9.18
C ILE A 91 -9.83 14.80 -8.96
N PHE A 92 -9.46 14.59 -7.69
CA PHE A 92 -8.48 13.58 -7.29
C PHE A 92 -9.18 12.44 -6.56
N SER A 93 -9.12 11.22 -7.09
CA SER A 93 -9.67 10.02 -6.47
C SER A 93 -8.53 9.15 -5.92
N PHE A 94 -8.37 9.11 -4.61
CA PHE A 94 -7.31 8.31 -3.96
C PHE A 94 -7.64 6.84 -4.05
N HIS A 95 -8.65 6.30 -4.32
CA HIS A 95 -8.94 4.87 -4.51
C HIS A 95 -10.03 4.71 -5.55
N ILE A 96 -9.65 4.31 -6.74
CA ILE A 96 -10.56 4.30 -7.88
C ILE A 96 -11.72 3.28 -7.76
N PHE A 97 -11.65 2.35 -6.79
CA PHE A 97 -12.68 1.33 -6.61
C PHE A 97 -13.82 1.74 -5.69
N SER A 98 -13.66 2.80 -4.88
CA SER A 98 -14.67 3.21 -3.90
C SER A 98 -15.52 4.38 -4.36
N THR A 99 -15.04 5.19 -5.29
CA THR A 99 -15.73 6.40 -5.78
C THR A 99 -16.11 6.32 -7.26
N PHE A 100 -15.90 5.20 -7.90
CA PHE A 100 -16.27 4.90 -9.28
C PHE A 100 -16.10 6.09 -10.25
N PRO A 101 -14.90 6.35 -10.76
CA PRO A 101 -14.62 7.42 -11.71
C PRO A 101 -15.58 7.49 -12.90
N VAL A 102 -16.09 6.35 -13.36
CA VAL A 102 -17.09 6.26 -14.42
C VAL A 102 -18.36 7.07 -14.08
N GLU A 103 -18.90 6.91 -12.86
CA GLU A 103 -20.11 7.65 -12.47
C GLU A 103 -19.83 9.14 -12.28
N ILE A 104 -18.63 9.49 -11.79
CA ILE A 104 -18.22 10.90 -11.69
C ILE A 104 -18.11 11.51 -13.09
N ARG A 105 -17.50 10.81 -14.03
CA ARG A 105 -17.42 11.27 -15.45
C ARG A 105 -18.81 11.48 -16.04
N ARG A 106 -19.76 10.59 -15.76
CA ARG A 106 -21.14 10.72 -16.19
C ARG A 106 -21.82 11.97 -15.59
N MET A 107 -21.65 12.21 -14.28
CA MET A 107 -22.16 13.43 -13.64
C MET A 107 -21.62 14.70 -14.32
N LEU A 108 -20.31 14.72 -14.62
CA LEU A 108 -19.69 15.86 -15.31
C LEU A 108 -20.31 16.09 -16.69
N LEU A 109 -20.56 15.03 -17.46
CA LEU A 109 -21.21 15.13 -18.78
C LEU A 109 -22.65 15.66 -18.64
N ASP A 110 -23.40 15.15 -17.66
CA ASP A 110 -24.79 15.59 -17.43
C ASP A 110 -24.85 17.07 -16.98
N LEU A 111 -23.82 17.56 -16.30
CA LEU A 111 -23.68 18.97 -15.90
C LEU A 111 -23.05 19.85 -16.99
N GLY A 112 -22.61 19.30 -18.10
CA GLY A 112 -21.87 20.03 -19.14
C GLY A 112 -20.52 20.55 -18.69
N MET A 113 -19.88 19.87 -17.71
CA MET A 113 -18.58 20.24 -17.13
C MET A 113 -17.45 19.43 -17.74
N SER A 114 -16.30 20.09 -17.94
CA SER A 114 -15.05 19.46 -18.40
C SER A 114 -14.00 19.58 -17.30
N VAL A 115 -14.12 18.76 -16.24
CA VAL A 115 -13.17 18.70 -15.13
C VAL A 115 -12.36 17.41 -15.24
N PRO A 116 -11.02 17.48 -15.27
CA PRO A 116 -10.18 16.29 -15.33
C PRO A 116 -10.23 15.48 -14.03
N ILE A 117 -10.11 14.15 -14.17
CA ILE A 117 -10.11 13.21 -13.06
C ILE A 117 -8.74 12.52 -12.98
N VAL A 118 -8.04 12.70 -11.86
CA VAL A 118 -6.81 12.01 -11.53
C VAL A 118 -7.15 10.87 -10.57
N GLY A 119 -6.83 9.64 -10.93
CA GLY A 119 -7.06 8.47 -10.10
C GLY A 119 -5.78 7.86 -9.58
N TYR A 120 -5.72 7.56 -8.28
CA TYR A 120 -4.61 6.86 -7.64
C TYR A 120 -5.03 5.45 -7.25
N THR A 121 -4.20 4.45 -7.54
CA THR A 121 -4.47 3.07 -7.15
C THR A 121 -3.20 2.33 -6.74
N HIS A 122 -3.35 1.40 -5.79
CA HIS A 122 -2.28 0.54 -5.28
C HIS A 122 -2.58 -0.96 -5.45
N GLY A 123 -3.63 -1.31 -6.17
CA GLY A 123 -4.02 -2.66 -6.55
C GLY A 123 -4.86 -2.65 -7.81
N SER A 124 -5.07 -3.79 -8.43
CA SER A 124 -5.94 -3.93 -9.61
C SER A 124 -6.45 -5.36 -9.77
N HIS A 125 -7.70 -5.50 -10.19
CA HIS A 125 -8.27 -6.78 -10.60
C HIS A 125 -7.64 -7.37 -11.88
N TRP A 126 -6.84 -6.57 -12.59
CA TRP A 126 -6.08 -7.02 -13.75
C TRP A 126 -4.73 -7.65 -13.39
N ASP A 127 -4.29 -7.59 -12.13
CA ASP A 127 -3.13 -8.36 -11.68
C ASP A 127 -3.56 -9.81 -11.37
N PRO A 128 -3.11 -10.80 -12.17
CA PRO A 128 -3.51 -12.19 -11.98
C PRO A 128 -2.96 -12.80 -10.69
N THR A 129 -1.95 -12.18 -10.07
CA THR A 129 -1.31 -12.65 -8.84
C THR A 129 -1.89 -11.99 -7.59
N ASP A 130 -2.69 -10.93 -7.75
CA ASP A 130 -3.35 -10.26 -6.64
C ASP A 130 -4.52 -11.08 -6.10
N THR A 131 -4.48 -11.38 -4.80
CA THR A 131 -5.58 -12.07 -4.11
C THR A 131 -6.88 -11.26 -4.10
N PHE A 132 -6.81 -9.95 -4.27
CA PHE A 132 -7.95 -9.08 -4.41
C PHE A 132 -8.86 -9.52 -5.57
N ARG A 133 -8.26 -9.98 -6.67
CA ARG A 133 -9.00 -10.53 -7.82
C ARG A 133 -9.86 -11.74 -7.45
N SER A 134 -9.37 -12.62 -6.59
CA SER A 134 -10.08 -13.84 -6.19
C SER A 134 -11.16 -13.62 -5.12
N GLN A 135 -11.11 -12.49 -4.43
CA GLN A 135 -12.04 -12.16 -3.33
C GLN A 135 -13.23 -11.31 -3.78
N THR A 136 -13.26 -10.90 -5.05
CA THR A 136 -14.28 -10.04 -5.60
C THR A 136 -15.22 -10.77 -6.56
N TYR A 137 -16.30 -10.10 -6.94
CA TYR A 137 -17.29 -10.67 -7.85
C TYR A 137 -16.71 -10.85 -9.25
N PRO A 138 -17.11 -11.90 -9.99
CA PRO A 138 -16.78 -12.05 -11.41
C PRO A 138 -17.16 -10.79 -12.21
N GLY A 139 -16.25 -10.32 -13.06
CA GLY A 139 -16.46 -9.13 -13.89
C GLY A 139 -16.04 -7.80 -13.25
N MET A 140 -15.52 -7.80 -12.05
CA MET A 140 -14.97 -6.58 -11.43
C MET A 140 -13.77 -6.02 -12.20
N GLU A 141 -13.02 -6.86 -12.91
CA GLU A 141 -11.96 -6.44 -13.82
C GLU A 141 -12.47 -5.54 -14.95
N VAL A 142 -13.71 -5.76 -15.44
CA VAL A 142 -14.31 -4.90 -16.48
C VAL A 142 -14.68 -3.53 -15.91
N LEU A 143 -15.22 -3.48 -14.70
CA LEU A 143 -15.51 -2.22 -14.01
C LEU A 143 -14.21 -1.46 -13.70
N ASP A 144 -13.18 -2.18 -13.26
CA ASP A 144 -11.85 -1.62 -13.01
C ASP A 144 -11.27 -0.98 -14.29
N LEU A 145 -11.35 -1.69 -15.41
CA LEU A 145 -10.93 -1.16 -16.72
C LEU A 145 -11.73 0.08 -17.12
N ALA A 146 -13.05 0.07 -16.93
CA ALA A 146 -13.88 1.22 -17.21
C ALA A 146 -13.50 2.45 -16.36
N ASN A 147 -13.21 2.24 -15.05
CA ASN A 147 -12.71 3.29 -14.18
C ASN A 147 -11.35 3.83 -14.65
N LEU A 148 -10.41 2.95 -14.99
CA LEU A 148 -9.09 3.36 -15.51
C LEU A 148 -9.20 4.14 -16.84
N HIS A 149 -10.13 3.73 -17.71
CA HIS A 149 -10.29 4.31 -19.04
C HIS A 149 -10.84 5.75 -19.02
N VAL A 150 -11.62 6.13 -18.02
CA VAL A 150 -12.21 7.47 -17.92
C VAL A 150 -11.35 8.47 -17.15
N LEU A 151 -10.19 8.06 -16.66
CA LEU A 151 -9.25 8.94 -15.98
C LEU A 151 -8.41 9.72 -16.99
N ASP A 152 -8.19 11.00 -16.72
CA ASP A 152 -7.26 11.85 -17.46
C ASP A 152 -5.81 11.61 -17.01
N ARG A 153 -5.63 11.05 -15.79
CA ARG A 153 -4.34 10.59 -15.29
C ARG A 153 -4.54 9.41 -14.33
N VAL A 154 -3.75 8.35 -14.52
CA VAL A 154 -3.72 7.15 -13.68
C VAL A 154 -2.41 7.14 -12.90
N LEU A 155 -2.48 7.29 -11.56
CA LEU A 155 -1.31 7.26 -10.70
C LEU A 155 -1.12 5.88 -10.09
N LEU A 156 0.03 5.29 -10.34
CA LEU A 156 0.38 3.94 -9.94
C LEU A 156 1.52 3.93 -8.90
N VAL A 157 1.53 2.91 -8.06
CA VAL A 157 2.53 2.80 -6.98
C VAL A 157 3.87 2.25 -7.44
N SER A 158 3.92 1.52 -8.57
CA SER A 158 5.14 0.85 -9.05
C SER A 158 5.15 0.65 -10.57
N GLU A 159 6.33 0.52 -11.15
CA GLU A 159 6.50 0.12 -12.56
C GLU A 159 6.05 -1.33 -12.80
N TYR A 160 6.19 -2.19 -11.77
CA TYR A 160 5.60 -3.52 -11.80
C TYR A 160 4.09 -3.44 -12.10
N MET A 161 3.37 -2.61 -11.35
CA MET A 161 1.92 -2.45 -11.54
C MET A 161 1.59 -1.90 -12.93
N ARG A 162 2.33 -0.89 -13.41
CA ARG A 162 2.16 -0.33 -14.75
C ARG A 162 2.34 -1.40 -15.84
N THR A 163 3.42 -2.16 -15.76
CA THR A 163 3.73 -3.23 -16.72
C THR A 163 2.66 -4.31 -16.69
N THR A 164 2.26 -4.75 -15.49
CA THR A 164 1.22 -5.77 -15.32
C THR A 164 -0.12 -5.32 -15.91
N LEU A 165 -0.55 -4.08 -15.65
CA LEU A 165 -1.78 -3.54 -16.25
C LEU A 165 -1.70 -3.50 -17.77
N ARG A 166 -0.62 -2.95 -18.34
CA ARG A 166 -0.43 -2.88 -19.78
C ARG A 166 -0.50 -4.27 -20.42
N ASP A 167 0.22 -5.24 -19.88
CA ASP A 167 0.36 -6.57 -20.48
C ASP A 167 -0.95 -7.38 -20.34
N THR A 168 -1.61 -7.33 -19.18
CA THR A 168 -2.85 -8.10 -18.95
C THR A 168 -4.06 -7.48 -19.64
N ILE A 169 -4.21 -6.16 -19.61
CA ILE A 169 -5.26 -5.47 -20.37
C ILE A 169 -4.97 -5.62 -21.88
N GLY A 170 -3.71 -5.57 -22.30
CA GLY A 170 -3.29 -5.77 -23.69
C GLY A 170 -3.68 -7.12 -24.26
N GLY A 171 -3.62 -8.17 -23.42
CA GLY A 171 -4.14 -9.51 -23.76
C GLY A 171 -5.66 -9.55 -23.96
N PHE A 172 -6.40 -8.60 -23.40
CA PHE A 172 -7.85 -8.45 -23.60
C PHE A 172 -8.18 -7.47 -24.72
N ASN A 173 -7.57 -6.28 -24.69
CA ASN A 173 -7.78 -5.22 -25.70
C ASN A 173 -6.57 -4.27 -25.76
N THR A 174 -5.83 -4.33 -26.86
CA THR A 174 -4.60 -3.54 -27.04
C THR A 174 -4.85 -2.02 -27.01
N ALA A 175 -5.91 -1.54 -27.64
CA ALA A 175 -6.19 -0.10 -27.67
C ALA A 175 -6.53 0.46 -26.29
N MET A 176 -7.23 -0.32 -25.45
CA MET A 176 -7.50 0.06 -24.08
C MET A 176 -6.21 0.04 -23.22
N ALA A 177 -5.33 -0.92 -23.43
CA ALA A 177 -4.04 -0.97 -22.73
C ALA A 177 -3.16 0.23 -23.09
N GLU A 178 -3.07 0.57 -24.38
CA GLU A 178 -2.34 1.75 -24.88
C GLU A 178 -2.92 3.04 -24.30
N HIS A 179 -4.24 3.16 -24.24
CA HIS A 179 -4.89 4.32 -23.64
C HIS A 179 -4.54 4.45 -22.14
N VAL A 180 -4.71 3.39 -21.36
CA VAL A 180 -4.39 3.39 -19.92
C VAL A 180 -2.91 3.69 -19.68
N ASP A 181 -2.00 3.06 -20.45
CA ASP A 181 -0.55 3.27 -20.32
C ASP A 181 -0.12 4.70 -20.68
N ALA A 182 -0.74 5.31 -21.72
CA ALA A 182 -0.48 6.70 -22.13
C ALA A 182 -0.87 7.72 -21.04
N HIS A 183 -1.84 7.40 -20.20
CA HIS A 183 -2.29 8.25 -19.09
C HIS A 183 -1.67 7.86 -17.74
N ALA A 184 -0.88 6.78 -17.70
CA ALA A 184 -0.29 6.27 -16.47
C ALA A 184 1.00 7.01 -16.07
N ALA A 185 1.14 7.27 -14.76
CA ALA A 185 2.36 7.78 -14.17
C ALA A 185 2.68 7.02 -12.87
N VAL A 186 3.94 6.59 -12.69
CA VAL A 186 4.39 5.93 -11.48
C VAL A 186 4.88 6.96 -10.47
N VAL A 187 4.17 7.07 -9.37
CA VAL A 187 4.43 8.07 -8.33
C VAL A 187 4.95 7.48 -7.02
N GLY A 188 4.68 6.19 -6.76
CA GLY A 188 4.96 5.54 -5.48
C GLY A 188 3.85 5.75 -4.46
N LEU A 189 4.14 5.40 -3.19
CA LEU A 189 3.26 5.61 -2.06
C LEU A 189 4.07 6.27 -0.92
N PRO A 190 3.59 7.37 -0.30
CA PRO A 190 4.34 8.03 0.76
C PRO A 190 4.37 7.19 2.03
N LEU A 191 5.56 7.00 2.61
CA LEU A 191 5.74 6.43 3.93
C LEU A 191 5.41 7.47 5.01
N ASP A 192 4.88 7.03 6.14
CA ASP A 192 4.63 7.89 7.31
C ASP A 192 5.93 8.06 8.13
N VAL A 193 6.93 8.71 7.51
CA VAL A 193 8.28 8.84 8.05
C VAL A 193 8.31 9.58 9.39
N ASP A 194 7.47 10.59 9.56
CA ASP A 194 7.43 11.38 10.79
C ASP A 194 6.98 10.52 11.97
N ARG A 195 5.98 9.68 11.77
CA ARG A 195 5.52 8.74 12.79
C ARG A 195 6.54 7.63 13.05
N ILE A 196 7.14 7.08 11.99
CA ILE A 196 8.18 6.05 12.11
C ILE A 196 9.37 6.60 12.91
N ASP A 197 9.82 7.81 12.61
CA ASP A 197 10.95 8.45 13.31
C ASP A 197 10.61 8.82 14.76
N ALA A 198 9.39 9.24 15.05
CA ALA A 198 8.92 9.50 16.42
C ALA A 198 8.99 8.26 17.32
N CYS A 199 8.95 7.05 16.75
CA CYS A 199 9.05 5.78 17.47
C CYS A 199 10.49 5.28 17.63
N ARG A 200 11.51 6.05 17.21
CA ARG A 200 12.92 5.64 17.29
C ARG A 200 13.46 5.78 18.70
N THR A 201 13.49 4.67 19.44
CA THR A 201 13.97 4.64 20.83
C THR A 201 15.48 4.46 20.98
N GLY A 202 16.21 4.09 19.91
CA GLY A 202 17.61 3.70 19.97
C GLY A 202 17.87 2.34 20.63
N ARG A 203 16.85 1.63 21.07
CA ARG A 203 16.96 0.28 21.64
C ARG A 203 17.13 -0.75 20.54
N ARG A 204 17.84 -1.83 20.85
CA ARG A 204 17.97 -3.02 19.98
C ARG A 204 17.54 -4.24 20.78
N PHE A 205 17.00 -5.22 20.12
CA PHE A 205 16.75 -6.50 20.76
C PHE A 205 18.06 -7.17 21.18
N PRO A 206 18.07 -7.93 22.29
CA PRO A 206 19.31 -8.55 22.81
C PRO A 206 19.85 -9.66 21.90
N ARG A 207 19.00 -10.26 21.08
CA ARG A 207 19.35 -11.29 20.09
C ARG A 207 19.08 -10.75 18.69
N THR A 208 19.79 -11.24 17.68
CA THR A 208 19.42 -10.99 16.29
C THR A 208 17.96 -11.35 16.09
N THR A 209 17.16 -10.40 15.62
CA THR A 209 15.70 -10.56 15.53
C THR A 209 15.24 -10.50 14.09
N VAL A 210 14.53 -11.54 13.68
CA VAL A 210 13.84 -11.66 12.39
C VAL A 210 12.38 -11.24 12.57
N VAL A 211 11.91 -10.28 11.79
CA VAL A 211 10.52 -9.82 11.82
C VAL A 211 9.74 -10.41 10.66
N PHE A 212 8.54 -10.92 10.95
CA PHE A 212 7.51 -11.22 9.98
C PHE A 212 6.32 -10.28 10.22
N ASN A 213 6.23 -9.23 9.39
CA ASN A 213 5.30 -8.12 9.58
C ASN A 213 4.18 -8.07 8.54
N HIS A 214 3.87 -9.21 7.95
CA HIS A 214 2.81 -9.35 6.94
C HIS A 214 1.46 -9.70 7.55
N ALA A 215 0.39 -9.30 6.84
CA ALA A 215 -0.97 -9.68 7.20
C ALA A 215 -1.22 -11.20 7.02
N PRO A 216 -2.16 -11.80 7.78
CA PRO A 216 -2.51 -13.22 7.71
C PRO A 216 -3.39 -13.51 6.47
N VAL A 217 -2.81 -13.35 5.28
CA VAL A 217 -3.45 -13.60 3.98
C VAL A 217 -2.61 -14.54 3.13
N SER A 218 -3.25 -15.33 2.29
CA SER A 218 -2.60 -16.39 1.50
C SER A 218 -1.47 -15.88 0.61
N SER A 219 -1.60 -14.66 0.06
CA SER A 219 -0.56 -14.06 -0.78
C SER A 219 0.74 -13.71 -0.03
N LYS A 220 0.74 -13.75 1.31
CA LYS A 220 1.95 -13.57 2.13
C LYS A 220 2.61 -14.88 2.51
N ASN A 221 1.97 -16.02 2.22
CA ASN A 221 2.50 -17.39 2.37
C ASN A 221 3.18 -17.63 3.73
N PRO A 222 2.48 -17.37 4.86
CA PRO A 222 3.07 -17.50 6.19
C PRO A 222 3.47 -18.95 6.53
N GLU A 223 2.85 -19.94 5.88
CA GLU A 223 3.22 -21.35 6.00
C GLU A 223 4.67 -21.60 5.52
N LEU A 224 5.07 -20.97 4.42
CA LEU A 224 6.45 -21.06 3.94
C LEU A 224 7.43 -20.46 4.95
N PHE A 225 7.09 -19.30 5.51
CA PHE A 225 7.88 -18.66 6.56
C PHE A 225 8.05 -19.59 7.76
N ALA A 226 6.95 -20.13 8.30
CA ALA A 226 6.97 -21.02 9.46
C ALA A 226 7.82 -22.28 9.21
N ARG A 227 7.66 -22.95 8.06
CA ARG A 227 8.45 -24.14 7.69
C ARG A 227 9.94 -23.85 7.61
N VAL A 228 10.34 -22.73 7.01
CA VAL A 228 11.76 -22.37 6.90
C VAL A 228 12.32 -22.00 8.27
N MET A 229 11.59 -21.19 9.06
CA MET A 229 12.05 -20.84 10.42
C MET A 229 12.19 -22.07 11.33
N ALA A 230 11.30 -23.06 11.21
CA ALA A 230 11.42 -24.31 11.97
C ALA A 230 12.71 -25.12 11.69
N ARG A 231 13.36 -24.89 10.53
CA ARG A 231 14.67 -25.46 10.19
C ARG A 231 15.86 -24.58 10.59
N VAL A 232 15.65 -23.28 10.65
CA VAL A 232 16.70 -22.31 10.99
C VAL A 232 16.91 -22.20 12.50
N LEU A 233 15.83 -22.09 13.28
CA LEU A 233 15.86 -21.86 14.72
C LEU A 233 16.69 -22.87 15.53
N PRO A 234 16.72 -24.17 15.25
CA PRO A 234 17.54 -25.12 16.00
C PRO A 234 19.06 -24.87 15.88
N HIS A 235 19.49 -24.10 14.86
CA HIS A 235 20.91 -23.92 14.55
C HIS A 235 21.42 -22.49 14.78
N HIS A 236 20.53 -21.55 15.14
CA HIS A 236 20.87 -20.14 15.33
C HIS A 236 20.19 -19.55 16.55
N GLU A 237 20.96 -18.82 17.36
CA GLU A 237 20.44 -18.05 18.51
C GLU A 237 19.77 -16.75 18.02
N VAL A 238 18.61 -16.88 17.38
CA VAL A 238 17.84 -15.75 16.86
C VAL A 238 16.46 -15.71 17.51
N ALA A 239 15.87 -14.53 17.55
CA ALA A 239 14.47 -14.34 17.87
C ALA A 239 13.65 -14.11 16.59
N VAL A 240 12.40 -14.53 16.62
CA VAL A 240 11.40 -14.26 15.60
C VAL A 240 10.30 -13.43 16.21
N LEU A 241 9.99 -12.29 15.62
CA LEU A 241 8.87 -11.46 16.02
C LEU A 241 7.80 -11.47 14.92
N ILE A 242 6.61 -11.92 15.26
CA ILE A 242 5.44 -11.91 14.40
C ILE A 242 4.51 -10.79 14.88
N THR A 243 4.38 -9.74 14.08
CA THR A 243 3.75 -8.49 14.53
C THR A 243 2.23 -8.46 14.38
N ARG A 244 1.66 -9.42 13.64
CA ARG A 244 0.21 -9.54 13.41
C ARG A 244 -0.37 -10.73 14.13
N ASP A 245 -1.66 -10.68 14.42
CA ASP A 245 -2.39 -11.84 14.92
C ASP A 245 -2.68 -12.83 13.79
N PHE A 246 -2.41 -14.08 14.05
CA PHE A 246 -2.67 -15.21 13.15
C PHE A 246 -3.63 -16.16 13.85
N ALA A 247 -4.93 -15.89 13.72
CA ALA A 247 -5.94 -16.79 14.24
C ALA A 247 -5.90 -18.16 13.52
N PRO A 248 -6.23 -19.27 14.18
CA PRO A 248 -6.10 -20.63 13.61
C PRO A 248 -6.81 -20.83 12.24
N TRP A 249 -7.92 -20.12 12.01
CA TRP A 249 -8.67 -20.20 10.76
C TRP A 249 -8.14 -19.31 9.63
N GLN A 250 -7.16 -18.47 9.92
CA GLN A 250 -6.53 -17.59 8.93
C GLN A 250 -5.40 -18.34 8.21
N PRO A 251 -5.05 -17.95 6.97
CA PRO A 251 -3.90 -18.50 6.27
C PRO A 251 -2.65 -18.48 7.15
N GLY A 252 -2.03 -19.63 7.32
CA GLY A 252 -0.82 -19.80 8.13
C GLY A 252 -1.01 -19.78 9.64
N GLY A 253 -2.23 -19.59 10.15
CA GLY A 253 -2.47 -19.49 11.60
C GLY A 253 -2.00 -20.72 12.36
N GLU A 254 -2.34 -21.94 11.89
CA GLU A 254 -1.86 -23.19 12.51
C GLU A 254 -0.33 -23.31 12.44
N ALA A 255 0.28 -23.04 11.30
CA ALA A 255 1.72 -23.16 11.11
C ALA A 255 2.52 -22.18 11.99
N ILE A 256 2.01 -20.96 12.19
CA ILE A 256 2.59 -19.96 13.09
C ILE A 256 2.43 -20.38 14.56
N ALA A 257 1.27 -20.91 14.93
CA ALA A 257 1.04 -21.43 16.29
C ALA A 257 1.98 -22.60 16.63
N GLU A 258 2.10 -23.58 15.71
CA GLU A 258 3.02 -24.72 15.85
C GLU A 258 4.48 -24.25 15.97
N LEU A 259 4.88 -23.24 15.19
CA LEU A 259 6.22 -22.68 15.27
C LEU A 259 6.47 -22.07 16.66
N ALA A 260 5.52 -21.31 17.20
CA ALA A 260 5.64 -20.68 18.50
C ALA A 260 5.62 -21.70 19.66
N GLU A 261 4.80 -22.76 19.55
CA GLU A 261 4.78 -23.85 20.54
C GLU A 261 6.09 -24.65 20.55
N ARG A 262 6.67 -24.86 19.38
CA ARG A 262 7.94 -25.61 19.25
C ARG A 262 9.15 -24.81 19.71
N PHE A 263 9.13 -23.48 19.59
CA PHE A 263 10.26 -22.60 19.93
C PHE A 263 9.84 -21.42 20.81
N PRO A 264 9.28 -21.68 22.02
CA PRO A 264 8.67 -20.65 22.86
C PRO A 264 9.67 -19.59 23.35
N GLU A 265 10.97 -19.93 23.43
CA GLU A 265 12.04 -19.01 23.87
C GLU A 265 12.55 -18.10 22.73
N GLN A 266 12.20 -18.43 21.48
CA GLN A 266 12.69 -17.73 20.30
C GLN A 266 11.60 -17.04 19.50
N VAL A 267 10.34 -17.49 19.55
CA VAL A 267 9.22 -16.95 18.78
C VAL A 267 8.31 -16.13 19.66
N VAL A 268 8.16 -14.86 19.32
CA VAL A 268 7.31 -13.90 20.01
C VAL A 268 6.13 -13.53 19.11
N LEU A 269 4.90 -13.74 19.59
CA LEU A 269 3.67 -13.33 18.91
C LEU A 269 3.25 -11.96 19.44
N GLY A 270 3.32 -10.95 18.59
CA GLY A 270 2.98 -9.56 18.92
C GLY A 270 1.46 -9.29 18.98
N ARG A 271 0.62 -10.16 18.40
CA ARG A 271 -0.84 -10.14 18.49
C ARG A 271 -1.45 -8.77 18.15
N ASP A 272 -1.29 -8.34 16.90
CA ASP A 272 -1.74 -7.02 16.43
C ASP A 272 -1.15 -5.86 17.25
N MET A 273 0.17 -5.77 17.21
CA MET A 273 0.89 -4.71 17.92
C MET A 273 0.32 -3.34 17.60
N PRO A 274 0.12 -2.47 18.59
CA PRO A 274 -0.17 -1.06 18.37
C PRO A 274 0.87 -0.44 17.42
N LEU A 275 0.45 0.48 16.57
CA LEU A 275 1.31 0.97 15.46
C LEU A 275 2.63 1.58 15.96
N ASN A 276 2.62 2.26 17.11
CA ASN A 276 3.86 2.81 17.69
C ASN A 276 4.80 1.69 18.18
N GLU A 277 4.28 0.68 18.87
CA GLU A 277 5.06 -0.48 19.32
C GLU A 277 5.60 -1.28 18.11
N TYR A 278 4.82 -1.38 17.04
CA TYR A 278 5.25 -1.97 15.79
C TYR A 278 6.46 -1.23 15.20
N PHE A 279 6.44 0.10 15.12
CA PHE A 279 7.58 0.86 14.61
C PHE A 279 8.78 0.81 15.57
N GLU A 280 8.57 0.85 16.89
CA GLU A 280 9.64 0.63 17.87
C GLU A 280 10.30 -0.74 17.65
N ALA A 281 9.50 -1.78 17.41
CA ALA A 281 10.00 -3.12 17.15
C ALA A 281 10.78 -3.21 15.83
N LEU A 282 10.34 -2.54 14.76
CA LEU A 282 11.10 -2.47 13.53
C LEU A 282 12.45 -1.76 13.72
N TRP A 283 12.51 -0.66 14.48
CA TRP A 283 13.77 0.00 14.81
C TRP A 283 14.71 -0.88 15.64
N ALA A 284 14.17 -1.78 16.43
CA ALA A 284 14.93 -2.68 17.31
C ALA A 284 15.41 -3.98 16.63
N ALA A 285 14.77 -4.37 15.51
CA ALA A 285 15.04 -5.61 14.80
C ALA A 285 16.20 -5.52 13.80
N ASP A 286 16.60 -6.66 13.22
CA ASP A 286 17.77 -6.78 12.33
C ASP A 286 17.40 -7.21 10.91
N LEU A 287 16.42 -8.08 10.78
CA LEU A 287 16.02 -8.71 9.53
C LEU A 287 14.50 -8.66 9.37
N GLN A 288 14.05 -8.41 8.15
CA GLN A 288 12.67 -8.63 7.73
C GLN A 288 12.66 -9.73 6.67
N VAL A 289 11.73 -10.65 6.78
CA VAL A 289 11.54 -11.72 5.80
C VAL A 289 10.17 -11.58 5.15
N SER A 290 10.14 -11.61 3.84
CA SER A 290 8.91 -11.78 3.07
C SER A 290 8.88 -13.14 2.38
N THR A 291 7.72 -13.78 2.43
CA THR A 291 7.40 -15.01 1.70
C THR A 291 6.25 -14.78 0.71
N ALA A 292 5.97 -13.53 0.42
CA ALA A 292 4.86 -13.15 -0.44
C ALA A 292 4.95 -13.77 -1.85
N THR A 293 3.80 -14.13 -2.40
CA THR A 293 3.65 -14.56 -3.79
C THR A 293 3.19 -13.40 -4.69
N HIS A 294 2.75 -12.31 -4.07
CA HIS A 294 2.33 -11.08 -4.73
C HIS A 294 2.65 -9.85 -3.87
N GLU A 295 3.13 -8.78 -4.51
CA GLU A 295 3.26 -7.43 -3.96
C GLU A 295 3.13 -6.36 -5.04
N SER A 296 2.25 -5.40 -4.82
CA SER A 296 2.14 -4.22 -5.71
C SER A 296 3.19 -3.15 -5.38
N LEU A 297 3.57 -3.01 -4.10
CA LEU A 297 4.67 -2.14 -3.63
C LEU A 297 5.39 -2.72 -2.40
N GLY A 298 4.67 -3.30 -1.44
CA GLY A 298 5.27 -3.87 -0.23
C GLY A 298 5.53 -2.83 0.87
N VAL A 299 4.49 -2.13 1.32
CA VAL A 299 4.61 -1.07 2.34
C VAL A 299 5.28 -1.56 3.62
N SER A 300 4.91 -2.73 4.15
CA SER A 300 5.53 -3.32 5.34
C SER A 300 7.03 -3.61 5.17
N THR A 301 7.45 -3.92 3.95
CA THR A 301 8.87 -4.08 3.59
C THR A 301 9.57 -2.72 3.52
N LEU A 302 8.95 -1.71 2.92
CA LEU A 302 9.49 -0.35 2.88
C LEU A 302 9.67 0.23 4.30
N GLU A 303 8.73 0.00 5.21
CA GLU A 303 8.84 0.38 6.61
C GLU A 303 10.04 -0.30 7.30
N ALA A 304 10.23 -1.60 7.05
CA ALA A 304 11.37 -2.34 7.55
C ALA A 304 12.71 -1.84 6.95
N MET A 305 12.76 -1.56 5.65
CA MET A 305 13.94 -0.95 5.00
C MET A 305 14.24 0.42 5.60
N TYR A 306 13.22 1.27 5.78
CA TYR A 306 13.38 2.61 6.34
C TYR A 306 13.93 2.58 7.78
N THR A 307 13.49 1.63 8.58
CA THR A 307 13.97 1.44 9.96
C THR A 307 15.32 0.71 10.06
N GLY A 308 15.97 0.44 8.92
CA GLY A 308 17.33 -0.13 8.88
C GLY A 308 17.37 -1.64 9.06
N ASN A 309 16.32 -2.36 8.72
CA ASN A 309 16.34 -3.81 8.64
C ASN A 309 16.94 -4.27 7.31
N CYS A 310 17.73 -5.33 7.35
CA CYS A 310 18.07 -6.09 6.15
C CYS A 310 16.86 -6.92 5.74
N CYS A 311 16.45 -6.84 4.48
CA CYS A 311 15.27 -7.56 3.99
C CYS A 311 15.68 -8.79 3.17
N VAL A 312 14.94 -9.87 3.33
CA VAL A 312 15.04 -11.09 2.52
C VAL A 312 13.75 -11.23 1.74
N LEU A 313 13.79 -11.01 0.43
CA LEU A 313 12.62 -10.81 -0.41
C LEU A 313 12.56 -11.82 -1.56
N PRO A 314 11.40 -12.41 -1.86
CA PRO A 314 11.25 -13.23 -3.06
C PRO A 314 11.31 -12.34 -4.31
N ARG A 315 11.78 -12.91 -5.43
CA ARG A 315 11.80 -12.24 -6.73
C ARG A 315 10.40 -12.25 -7.36
N VAL A 316 9.45 -11.54 -6.74
CA VAL A 316 8.07 -11.44 -7.19
C VAL A 316 7.54 -10.01 -7.11
N GLY A 317 6.56 -9.69 -7.94
CA GLY A 317 5.89 -8.40 -7.91
C GLY A 317 6.85 -7.21 -8.00
N SER A 318 6.63 -6.23 -7.17
CA SER A 318 7.44 -5.00 -7.10
C SER A 318 8.76 -5.14 -6.31
N TYR A 319 9.04 -6.26 -5.65
CA TYR A 319 10.26 -6.38 -4.84
C TYR A 319 11.56 -6.14 -5.61
N PRO A 320 11.73 -6.63 -6.87
CA PRO A 320 12.90 -6.27 -7.66
C PRO A 320 13.07 -4.77 -7.88
N GLU A 321 11.97 -4.04 -8.07
CA GLU A 321 11.98 -2.58 -8.21
C GLU A 321 12.31 -1.91 -6.86
N VAL A 322 11.69 -2.36 -5.76
CA VAL A 322 11.84 -1.76 -4.44
C VAL A 322 13.28 -1.81 -3.94
N CYS A 323 14.02 -2.88 -4.21
CA CYS A 323 15.42 -3.05 -3.81
C CYS A 323 16.43 -2.89 -4.97
N ASP A 324 16.04 -2.25 -6.09
CA ASP A 324 16.88 -2.02 -7.27
C ASP A 324 17.57 -3.31 -7.79
N GLY A 325 16.86 -4.44 -7.72
CA GLY A 325 17.38 -5.74 -8.15
C GLY A 325 18.51 -6.30 -7.28
N HIS A 326 18.68 -5.81 -6.04
CA HIS A 326 19.80 -6.12 -5.17
C HIS A 326 20.04 -7.64 -5.03
N PRO A 327 21.20 -8.19 -5.45
CA PRO A 327 21.42 -9.63 -5.58
C PRO A 327 21.41 -10.38 -4.25
N ASP A 328 21.85 -9.73 -3.16
CA ASP A 328 21.88 -10.35 -1.84
C ASP A 328 20.51 -10.33 -1.14
N VAL A 329 19.60 -9.48 -1.58
CA VAL A 329 18.26 -9.32 -0.99
C VAL A 329 17.27 -10.30 -1.59
N LEU A 330 17.31 -10.42 -2.92
CA LEU A 330 16.36 -11.23 -3.67
C LEU A 330 16.72 -12.71 -3.64
N TYR A 331 15.70 -13.54 -3.42
CA TYR A 331 15.80 -14.99 -3.58
C TYR A 331 14.77 -15.51 -4.58
N GLU A 332 15.08 -16.61 -5.28
CA GLU A 332 14.11 -17.27 -6.15
C GLU A 332 13.03 -17.96 -5.29
N PRO A 333 11.74 -17.84 -5.62
CA PRO A 333 10.67 -18.42 -4.81
C PRO A 333 10.88 -19.91 -4.51
N GLY A 334 10.88 -20.26 -3.23
CA GLY A 334 11.06 -21.63 -2.76
C GLY A 334 11.70 -21.71 -1.38
N GLU A 335 11.57 -22.87 -0.74
CA GLU A 335 12.07 -23.09 0.62
C GLU A 335 13.59 -23.04 0.70
N GLY A 336 14.29 -23.75 -0.20
CA GLY A 336 15.75 -23.84 -0.22
C GLY A 336 16.42 -22.47 -0.41
N PRO A 337 16.08 -21.71 -1.45
CA PRO A 337 16.65 -20.37 -1.67
C PRO A 337 16.37 -19.39 -0.52
N LEU A 338 15.17 -19.44 0.08
CA LEU A 338 14.86 -18.62 1.25
C LEU A 338 15.73 -19.01 2.44
N GLU A 339 15.83 -20.31 2.73
CA GLU A 339 16.64 -20.81 3.85
C GLU A 339 18.12 -20.44 3.69
N GLU A 340 18.68 -20.64 2.49
CA GLU A 340 20.06 -20.28 2.15
C GLU A 340 20.30 -18.78 2.39
N ARG A 341 19.43 -17.91 1.87
CA ARG A 341 19.56 -16.47 2.01
C ARG A 341 19.46 -16.02 3.46
N LEU A 342 18.52 -16.60 4.23
CA LEU A 342 18.35 -16.28 5.62
C LEU A 342 19.56 -16.69 6.44
N ARG A 343 20.07 -17.94 6.27
CA ARG A 343 21.29 -18.42 6.94
C ARG A 343 22.50 -17.54 6.61
N TYR A 344 22.66 -17.17 5.34
CA TYR A 344 23.72 -16.27 4.93
C TYR A 344 23.75 -14.98 5.76
N PHE A 345 22.62 -14.29 5.92
CA PHE A 345 22.57 -13.05 6.69
C PHE A 345 22.69 -13.28 8.22
N LEU A 346 22.28 -14.41 8.73
CA LEU A 346 22.50 -14.76 10.15
C LEU A 346 23.98 -14.99 10.44
N GLU A 347 24.71 -15.60 9.53
CA GLU A 347 26.13 -15.93 9.64
C GLU A 347 27.06 -14.76 9.29
N HIS A 348 26.57 -13.76 8.55
CA HIS A 348 27.35 -12.61 8.08
C HIS A 348 26.79 -11.27 8.59
N PRO A 349 26.90 -10.96 9.90
CA PRO A 349 26.28 -9.77 10.48
C PRO A 349 26.79 -8.45 9.90
N ASP A 350 28.05 -8.39 9.45
CA ASP A 350 28.60 -7.19 8.81
C ASP A 350 27.98 -6.94 7.44
N ARG A 351 27.83 -7.99 6.64
CA ARG A 351 27.16 -7.88 5.34
C ARG A 351 25.68 -7.52 5.51
N ARG A 352 25.01 -8.14 6.50
CA ARG A 352 23.64 -7.80 6.88
C ARG A 352 23.49 -6.31 7.17
N ARG A 353 24.38 -5.72 7.99
CA ARG A 353 24.35 -4.28 8.31
C ARG A 353 24.64 -3.41 7.08
N ALA A 354 25.56 -3.78 6.24
CA ALA A 354 25.86 -3.06 5.01
C ALA A 354 24.65 -3.02 4.07
N VAL A 355 24.04 -4.19 3.82
CA VAL A 355 22.82 -4.30 2.99
C VAL A 355 21.67 -3.51 3.58
N ALA A 356 21.44 -3.60 4.91
CA ALA A 356 20.41 -2.81 5.58
C ALA A 356 20.58 -1.30 5.33
N SER A 357 21.83 -0.80 5.39
CA SER A 357 22.13 0.61 5.11
C SER A 357 21.92 0.98 3.64
N GLU A 358 22.20 0.06 2.71
CA GLU A 358 21.93 0.24 1.28
C GLU A 358 20.41 0.35 1.04
N LEU A 359 19.64 -0.59 1.58
CA LEU A 359 18.18 -0.61 1.49
C LEU A 359 17.53 0.64 2.10
N GLN A 360 18.01 1.07 3.27
CA GLN A 360 17.50 2.28 3.92
C GLN A 360 17.64 3.51 3.02
N ARG A 361 18.77 3.68 2.33
CA ARG A 361 18.94 4.79 1.37
C ARG A 361 17.97 4.74 0.21
N MET A 362 17.59 3.54 -0.26
CA MET A 362 16.64 3.37 -1.36
C MET A 362 15.24 3.85 -1.00
N THR A 363 14.87 3.89 0.29
CA THR A 363 13.56 4.38 0.72
C THR A 363 13.35 5.88 0.52
N ALA A 364 14.41 6.64 0.26
CA ALA A 364 14.32 8.10 0.04
C ALA A 364 13.30 8.47 -1.07
N ARG A 365 13.11 7.62 -2.08
CA ARG A 365 12.15 7.83 -3.16
C ARG A 365 10.68 7.72 -2.73
N TYR A 366 10.42 7.13 -1.56
CA TYR A 366 9.09 6.99 -0.95
C TYR A 366 8.83 8.00 0.17
N HIS A 367 9.74 8.95 0.37
CA HIS A 367 9.54 10.02 1.32
C HIS A 367 8.33 10.89 0.89
N PRO A 368 7.46 11.33 1.83
CA PRO A 368 6.24 12.08 1.50
C PRO A 368 6.49 13.25 0.55
N HIS A 369 7.52 14.06 0.80
CA HIS A 369 7.81 15.21 -0.06
C HIS A 369 8.18 14.83 -1.50
N VAL A 370 8.78 13.65 -1.73
CA VAL A 370 9.12 13.17 -3.09
C VAL A 370 7.88 12.67 -3.80
N VAL A 371 7.11 11.80 -3.14
CA VAL A 371 5.90 11.21 -3.73
C VAL A 371 4.84 12.28 -3.99
N VAL A 372 4.58 13.14 -3.00
CA VAL A 372 3.58 14.21 -3.13
C VAL A 372 3.95 15.20 -4.22
N ARG A 373 5.24 15.53 -4.40
CA ARG A 373 5.68 16.38 -5.49
C ARG A 373 5.40 15.77 -6.86
N LYS A 374 5.67 14.48 -7.05
CA LYS A 374 5.32 13.78 -8.29
C LYS A 374 3.81 13.84 -8.56
N ILE A 375 3.00 13.60 -7.51
CA ILE A 375 1.53 13.67 -7.61
C ILE A 375 1.09 15.10 -7.96
N PHE A 376 1.66 16.11 -7.31
CA PHE A 376 1.38 17.53 -7.57
C PHE A 376 1.65 17.90 -9.03
N GLU A 377 2.78 17.47 -9.59
CA GLU A 377 3.12 17.69 -10.99
C GLU A 377 2.08 17.05 -11.93
N GLN A 378 1.63 15.83 -11.65
CA GLN A 378 0.60 15.16 -12.44
C GLN A 378 -0.78 15.84 -12.34
N VAL A 379 -1.12 16.38 -11.17
CA VAL A 379 -2.37 17.15 -10.99
C VAL A 379 -2.33 18.45 -11.79
N LEU A 380 -1.21 19.17 -11.76
CA LEU A 380 -1.05 20.42 -12.52
C LEU A 380 -1.00 20.20 -14.04
N ASP A 381 -0.44 19.09 -14.50
CA ASP A 381 -0.34 18.75 -15.92
C ASP A 381 -1.72 18.62 -16.60
N VAL A 382 -2.73 18.15 -15.85
CA VAL A 382 -4.10 18.00 -16.36
C VAL A 382 -5.02 19.17 -16.01
N ALA A 383 -4.60 20.08 -15.13
CA ALA A 383 -5.40 21.22 -14.70
C ALA A 383 -5.63 22.21 -15.88
N PRO A 384 -6.80 22.89 -15.96
CA PRO A 384 -7.05 23.88 -16.97
C PRO A 384 -5.98 25.00 -16.97
N GLY A 385 -5.28 25.17 -18.11
CA GLY A 385 -4.17 26.13 -18.22
C GLY A 385 -2.82 25.59 -17.73
N GLY A 386 -2.68 24.30 -17.64
CA GLY A 386 -1.40 23.60 -17.47
C GLY A 386 -0.39 23.98 -18.57
N PRO A 387 0.92 23.64 -18.41
CA PRO A 387 1.99 24.10 -19.32
C PRO A 387 1.84 23.63 -20.74
#